data_b3bae9f60755d5ae69f687d5af6f39cc
#
_entry.id   b3bae9f60755d5ae69f687d5af6f39cc
#
_cell.length_a   1.000
_cell.length_b   1.000
_cell.length_c   1.000
_cell.angle_alpha   90.00
_cell.angle_beta   90.00
_cell.angle_gamma   90.00
#
_symmetry.space_group_name_H-M   'P 1'
#
loop_
_entity.id
_entity.type
_entity.pdbx_description
1 polymer ?
#
loop_
_entity_poly.entity_id
_entity_poly.type
_entity_poly.pdbx_seq_one_letter_code
_entity_poly.pdbx_strand_id
1 'polypeptide(L)'
;MAKDILDAIRQAEDDFKNRESDARKAAQKKLEDAKKDAQSLKAKAVEELNAESEKKYAEAESDSERIHEKAEKAASDKCDLIHKTAERNRPAVIDNAVKAVLS
;
A
#
# COMPACT_ATOMS: atom_id res chain seq x y z
N MET A 1 69.53 -28.85 -11.09
CA MET A 1 68.66 -29.88 -10.58
C MET A 1 67.94 -29.45 -9.31
N ALA A 2 68.61 -29.12 -8.22
CA ALA A 2 67.96 -28.59 -7.01
C ALA A 2 67.30 -27.24 -7.25
N LYS A 3 67.92 -26.38 -8.09
CA LYS A 3 67.34 -25.08 -8.45
C LYS A 3 66.02 -25.22 -9.25
N ASP A 4 65.95 -26.19 -10.13
CA ASP A 4 64.76 -26.42 -10.94
C ASP A 4 63.58 -26.88 -10.09
N ILE A 5 63.85 -27.70 -9.05
CA ILE A 5 62.84 -28.17 -8.11
C ILE A 5 62.35 -26.96 -7.24
N LEU A 6 63.25 -26.13 -6.78
CA LEU A 6 62.90 -24.93 -5.99
C LEU A 6 62.09 -23.93 -6.83
N ASP A 7 62.49 -23.73 -8.09
CA ASP A 7 61.78 -22.84 -9.01
C ASP A 7 60.34 -23.37 -9.29
N ALA A 8 60.20 -24.69 -9.46
CA ALA A 8 58.91 -25.31 -9.61
C ALA A 8 58.03 -25.16 -8.39
N ILE A 9 58.57 -25.31 -7.19
CA ILE A 9 57.84 -25.10 -5.93
C ILE A 9 57.38 -23.64 -5.81
N ARG A 10 58.27 -22.70 -6.08
CA ARG A 10 57.92 -21.25 -6.04
C ARG A 10 56.83 -20.91 -7.04
N GLN A 11 56.95 -21.46 -8.25
CA GLN A 11 55.91 -21.25 -9.28
C GLN A 11 54.57 -21.81 -8.84
N ALA A 12 54.55 -23.00 -8.23
CA ALA A 12 53.34 -23.60 -7.72
C ALA A 12 52.73 -22.79 -6.56
N GLU A 13 53.58 -22.26 -5.66
CA GLU A 13 53.13 -21.39 -4.56
C GLU A 13 52.56 -20.07 -5.08
N ASP A 14 53.18 -19.45 -6.07
CA ASP A 14 52.72 -18.21 -6.70
C ASP A 14 51.37 -18.44 -7.43
N ASP A 15 51.27 -19.53 -8.18
CA ASP A 15 50.01 -19.91 -8.86
C ASP A 15 48.88 -20.13 -7.84
N PHE A 16 49.17 -20.80 -6.75
CA PHE A 16 48.21 -20.99 -5.65
C PHE A 16 47.73 -19.68 -5.04
N LYS A 17 48.67 -18.79 -4.73
CA LYS A 17 48.35 -17.46 -4.17
C LYS A 17 47.52 -16.63 -5.15
N ASN A 18 47.86 -16.68 -6.43
CA ASN A 18 47.09 -15.97 -7.46
C ASN A 18 45.67 -16.53 -7.60
N ARG A 19 45.49 -17.86 -7.60
CA ARG A 19 44.18 -18.51 -7.63
C ARG A 19 43.36 -18.17 -6.39
N GLU A 20 43.98 -18.17 -5.22
CA GLU A 20 43.30 -17.79 -3.99
C GLU A 20 42.87 -16.32 -4.00
N SER A 21 43.72 -15.43 -4.47
CA SER A 21 43.41 -14.00 -4.61
C SER A 21 42.24 -13.79 -5.61
N ASP A 22 42.30 -14.45 -6.76
CA ASP A 22 41.25 -14.36 -7.79
C ASP A 22 39.93 -14.91 -7.27
N ALA A 23 39.97 -16.04 -6.55
CA ALA A 23 38.76 -16.62 -5.95
C ALA A 23 38.13 -15.69 -4.90
N ARG A 24 38.93 -15.04 -4.07
CA ARG A 24 38.47 -14.06 -3.09
C ARG A 24 37.84 -12.84 -3.75
N LYS A 25 38.47 -12.33 -4.81
CA LYS A 25 37.94 -11.21 -5.60
C LYS A 25 36.63 -11.57 -6.27
N ALA A 26 36.55 -12.76 -6.85
CA ALA A 26 35.32 -13.25 -7.48
C ALA A 26 34.18 -13.42 -6.46
N ALA A 27 34.49 -13.97 -5.28
CA ALA A 27 33.51 -14.13 -4.20
C ALA A 27 33.03 -12.76 -3.68
N GLN A 28 33.93 -11.82 -3.50
CA GLN A 28 33.60 -10.47 -3.05
C GLN A 28 32.72 -9.75 -4.07
N LYS A 29 33.03 -9.88 -5.35
CA LYS A 29 32.21 -9.32 -6.41
C LYS A 29 30.79 -9.91 -6.42
N LYS A 30 30.68 -11.23 -6.25
CA LYS A 30 29.36 -11.89 -6.14
C LYS A 30 28.56 -11.38 -4.96
N LEU A 31 29.22 -11.17 -3.82
CA LEU A 31 28.56 -10.59 -2.64
C LEU A 31 28.07 -9.16 -2.88
N GLU A 32 28.91 -8.35 -3.50
CA GLU A 32 28.55 -6.96 -3.83
C GLU A 32 27.40 -6.91 -4.83
N ASP A 33 27.45 -7.75 -5.88
CA ASP A 33 26.37 -7.83 -6.87
C ASP A 33 25.08 -8.32 -6.24
N ALA A 34 25.13 -9.32 -5.35
CA ALA A 34 23.97 -9.81 -4.62
C ALA A 34 23.37 -8.74 -3.71
N LYS A 35 24.19 -7.95 -3.04
CA LYS A 35 23.74 -6.83 -2.22
C LYS A 35 23.05 -5.76 -3.06
N LYS A 36 23.61 -5.41 -4.20
CA LYS A 36 23.01 -4.45 -5.13
C LYS A 36 21.68 -4.95 -5.66
N ASP A 37 21.60 -6.21 -6.03
CA ASP A 37 20.36 -6.82 -6.51
C ASP A 37 19.28 -6.83 -5.41
N ALA A 38 19.66 -7.17 -4.19
CA ALA A 38 18.76 -7.15 -3.05
C ALA A 38 18.24 -5.74 -2.75
N GLN A 39 19.12 -4.74 -2.81
CA GLN A 39 18.72 -3.33 -2.62
C GLN A 39 17.78 -2.87 -3.74
N SER A 40 18.06 -3.24 -4.98
CA SER A 40 17.21 -2.92 -6.13
C SER A 40 15.83 -3.56 -6.01
N LEU A 41 15.76 -4.83 -5.64
CA LEU A 41 14.51 -5.53 -5.39
C LEU A 41 13.70 -4.87 -4.27
N LYS A 42 14.37 -4.52 -3.19
CA LYS A 42 13.74 -3.83 -2.06
C LYS A 42 13.19 -2.47 -2.47
N ALA A 43 13.94 -1.69 -3.21
CA ALA A 43 13.53 -0.38 -3.69
C ALA A 43 12.29 -0.49 -4.60
N LYS A 44 12.29 -1.45 -5.53
CA LYS A 44 11.13 -1.73 -6.39
C LYS A 44 9.90 -2.16 -5.60
N ALA A 45 10.08 -3.05 -4.63
CA ALA A 45 8.98 -3.52 -3.78
C ALA A 45 8.37 -2.37 -2.98
N VAL A 46 9.19 -1.48 -2.44
CA VAL A 46 8.72 -0.28 -1.71
C VAL A 46 7.97 0.67 -2.63
N GLU A 47 8.48 0.90 -3.83
CA GLU A 47 7.83 1.75 -4.83
C GLU A 47 6.46 1.20 -5.24
N GLU A 48 6.39 -0.10 -5.52
CA GLU A 48 5.12 -0.77 -5.86
C GLU A 48 4.13 -0.73 -4.71
N LEU A 49 4.58 -0.96 -3.48
CA LEU A 49 3.75 -0.86 -2.28
C LEU A 49 3.20 0.54 -2.07
N ASN A 50 4.03 1.56 -2.27
CA ASN A 50 3.60 2.95 -2.14
C ASN A 50 2.56 3.30 -3.20
N ALA A 51 2.78 2.89 -4.45
CA ALA A 51 1.82 3.11 -5.53
C ALA A 51 0.49 2.40 -5.27
N GLU A 52 0.53 1.16 -4.82
CA GLU A 52 -0.67 0.40 -4.46
C GLU A 52 -1.40 1.01 -3.26
N SER A 53 -0.65 1.48 -2.27
CA SER A 53 -1.19 2.15 -1.10
C SER A 53 -1.91 3.45 -1.48
N GLU A 54 -1.29 4.29 -2.30
CA GLU A 54 -1.91 5.51 -2.81
C GLU A 54 -3.19 5.23 -3.58
N LYS A 55 -3.18 4.21 -4.41
CA LYS A 55 -4.36 3.78 -5.15
C LYS A 55 -5.49 3.34 -4.23
N LYS A 56 -5.18 2.54 -3.22
CA LYS A 56 -6.18 2.10 -2.23
C LYS A 56 -6.74 3.25 -1.42
N TYR A 57 -5.91 4.21 -1.03
CA TYR A 57 -6.36 5.41 -0.35
C TYR A 57 -7.30 6.23 -1.22
N ALA A 58 -6.97 6.43 -2.48
CA ALA A 58 -7.82 7.15 -3.42
C ALA A 58 -9.17 6.44 -3.64
N GLU A 59 -9.15 5.12 -3.77
CA GLU A 59 -10.38 4.32 -3.89
C GLU A 59 -11.24 4.40 -2.63
N ALA A 60 -10.62 4.30 -1.45
CA ALA A 60 -11.34 4.41 -0.18
C ALA A 60 -11.95 5.81 0.01
N GLU A 61 -11.24 6.85 -0.36
CA GLU A 61 -11.73 8.23 -0.30
C GLU A 61 -12.91 8.43 -1.25
N SER A 62 -12.80 7.95 -2.48
CA SER A 62 -13.89 7.99 -3.46
C SER A 62 -15.13 7.20 -2.98
N ASP A 63 -14.92 6.00 -2.43
CA ASP A 63 -16.00 5.19 -1.88
C ASP A 63 -16.66 5.87 -0.68
N SER A 64 -15.87 6.50 0.18
CA SER A 64 -16.36 7.26 1.33
C SER A 64 -17.24 8.43 0.90
N GLU A 65 -16.81 9.20 -0.09
CA GLU A 65 -17.60 10.30 -0.65
C GLU A 65 -18.92 9.82 -1.24
N ARG A 66 -18.89 8.71 -1.97
CA ARG A 66 -20.08 8.12 -2.56
C ARG A 66 -21.08 7.64 -1.49
N ILE A 67 -20.59 7.00 -0.45
CA ILE A 67 -21.42 6.55 0.67
C ILE A 67 -22.04 7.75 1.39
N HIS A 68 -21.24 8.78 1.61
CA HIS A 68 -21.67 10.02 2.26
C HIS A 68 -22.78 10.72 1.44
N GLU A 69 -22.61 10.86 0.15
CA GLU A 69 -23.61 11.44 -0.75
C GLU A 69 -24.92 10.66 -0.75
N LYS A 70 -24.83 9.32 -0.79
CA LYS A 70 -26.01 8.46 -0.70
C LYS A 70 -26.73 8.60 0.63
N ALA A 71 -25.97 8.67 1.73
CA ALA A 71 -26.54 8.85 3.06
C ALA A 71 -27.22 10.22 3.20
N GLU A 72 -26.61 11.28 2.70
CA GLU A 72 -27.20 12.62 2.68
C GLU A 72 -28.48 12.65 1.87
N LYS A 73 -28.48 12.06 0.69
CA LYS A 73 -29.67 11.99 -0.16
C LYS A 73 -30.78 11.20 0.51
N ALA A 74 -30.48 10.04 1.10
CA ALA A 74 -31.47 9.25 1.82
C ALA A 74 -32.04 10.01 3.03
N ALA A 75 -31.20 10.70 3.77
CA ALA A 75 -31.62 11.53 4.88
C ALA A 75 -32.51 12.69 4.43
N SER A 76 -32.13 13.37 3.35
CA SER A 76 -32.94 14.45 2.77
C SER A 76 -34.30 13.96 2.30
N ASP A 77 -34.35 12.82 1.61
CA ASP A 77 -35.59 12.21 1.14
C ASP A 77 -36.52 11.84 2.32
N LYS A 78 -35.95 11.29 3.40
CA LYS A 78 -36.71 10.99 4.62
C LYS A 78 -37.25 12.25 5.30
N CYS A 79 -36.46 13.30 5.36
CA CYS A 79 -36.89 14.59 5.91
C CYS A 79 -38.03 15.18 5.08
N ASP A 80 -37.93 15.12 3.75
CA ASP A 80 -39.00 15.57 2.87
C ASP A 80 -40.30 14.76 3.06
N LEU A 81 -40.16 13.45 3.21
CA LEU A 81 -41.31 12.57 3.46
C LEU A 81 -42.00 12.88 4.80
N ILE A 82 -41.18 13.09 5.87
CA ILE A 82 -41.70 13.46 7.20
C ILE A 82 -42.42 14.79 7.10
N HIS A 83 -41.84 15.76 6.42
CA HIS A 83 -42.42 17.07 6.24
C HIS A 83 -43.78 17.02 5.48
N LYS A 84 -43.80 16.30 4.38
CA LYS A 84 -45.05 16.08 3.60
C LYS A 84 -46.10 15.36 4.44
N THR A 85 -45.74 14.36 5.19
CA THR A 85 -46.67 13.64 6.08
C THR A 85 -47.20 14.55 7.15
N ALA A 86 -46.38 15.37 7.76
CA ALA A 86 -46.78 16.35 8.77
C ALA A 86 -47.75 17.38 8.17
N GLU A 87 -47.45 17.93 7.00
CA GLU A 87 -48.35 18.86 6.30
C GLU A 87 -49.69 18.22 5.94
N ARG A 88 -49.69 16.97 5.52
CA ARG A 88 -50.90 16.22 5.21
C ARG A 88 -51.78 16.01 6.45
N ASN A 89 -51.17 15.73 7.59
CA ASN A 89 -51.88 15.47 8.85
C ASN A 89 -52.29 16.74 9.58
N ARG A 90 -51.71 17.87 9.28
CA ARG A 90 -51.92 19.13 9.96
C ARG A 90 -53.41 19.55 10.06
N PRO A 91 -54.19 19.52 8.95
CA PRO A 91 -55.60 19.89 9.04
C PRO A 91 -56.39 19.01 10.00
N ALA A 92 -56.17 17.70 9.97
CA ALA A 92 -56.85 16.75 10.84
C ALA A 92 -56.50 16.96 12.33
N VAL A 93 -55.22 17.23 12.61
CA VAL A 93 -54.78 17.52 13.99
C VAL A 93 -55.38 18.81 14.52
N ILE A 94 -55.45 19.86 13.71
CA ILE A 94 -56.08 21.12 14.05
C ILE A 94 -57.57 20.93 14.30
N ASP A 95 -58.24 20.21 13.41
CA ASP A 95 -59.65 19.93 13.52
C ASP A 95 -60.00 19.15 14.83
N ASN A 96 -59.21 18.11 15.10
CA ASN A 96 -59.38 17.34 16.34
C ASN A 96 -59.10 18.17 17.60
N ALA A 97 -58.13 19.06 17.58
CA ALA A 97 -57.84 19.96 18.69
C ALA A 97 -58.97 20.94 18.93
N VAL A 98 -59.55 21.52 17.89
CA VAL A 98 -60.70 22.41 17.96
C VAL A 98 -61.91 21.69 18.54
N LYS A 99 -62.21 20.49 18.05
CA LYS A 99 -63.32 19.66 18.57
C LYS A 99 -63.13 19.33 20.06
N ALA A 100 -61.93 19.01 20.49
CA ALA A 100 -61.65 18.72 21.89
C ALA A 100 -61.88 19.92 22.79
N VAL A 101 -61.55 21.12 22.35
CA VAL A 101 -61.78 22.35 23.08
C VAL A 101 -63.26 22.72 23.17
N LEU A 102 -64.02 22.47 22.11
CA LEU A 102 -65.46 22.83 22.03
C LEU A 102 -66.38 21.78 22.65
N SER A 103 -65.89 20.63 22.97
CA SER A 103 -66.65 19.61 23.66
C SER A 103 -66.60 19.83 25.19
#